data_83cb46d59c16bc356890ad6ebbfefc66
#
_entry.id   83cb46d59c16bc356890ad6ebbfefc66
#
_cell.length_a   1.000
_cell.length_b   1.000
_cell.length_c   1.000
_cell.angle_alpha   90.00
_cell.angle_beta   90.00
_cell.angle_gamma   90.00
#
_symmetry.space_group_name_H-M   'P 1'
#
loop_
_entity.id
_entity.type
_entity.pdbx_description
1 polymer ?
#
loop_
_entity_poly.entity_id
_entity_poly.type
_entity_poly.pdbx_seq_one_letter_code
_entity_poly.pdbx_strand_id
1 'polypeptide(L)'
;MDRLEVLARYDIHSIEQPIRQKQWSEMARLCSVTPLPIALDEELIGVNMKAMKEELLSVIKPQYIVLKPTLHGGMRGTEEWVALARQHGIGSWITSALEGSVGLNAVAQLTSHVYGDDIEFAQGLGTGMLYTDNMPMTTEIRGNKIWIREA
;
A
#
# COMPACT_ATOMS: atom_id res chain seq x y z
N MET A 1 4.25 20.56 -9.74
CA MET A 1 3.63 21.28 -8.60
C MET A 1 2.20 21.70 -8.93
N ASP A 2 1.93 22.44 -10.00
CA ASP A 2 0.61 23.00 -10.33
C ASP A 2 -0.55 21.99 -10.26
N ARG A 3 -0.31 20.75 -10.73
CA ARG A 3 -1.33 19.68 -10.64
C ARG A 3 -1.60 19.24 -9.19
N LEU A 4 -0.58 19.16 -8.35
CA LEU A 4 -0.74 18.80 -6.93
C LEU A 4 -1.48 19.90 -6.17
N GLU A 5 -1.21 21.17 -6.47
CA GLU A 5 -1.91 22.29 -5.89
C GLU A 5 -3.40 22.33 -6.28
N VAL A 6 -3.72 21.97 -7.53
CA VAL A 6 -5.12 21.85 -7.96
C VAL A 6 -5.81 20.69 -7.23
N LEU A 7 -5.17 19.52 -7.16
CA LEU A 7 -5.73 18.33 -6.50
C LEU A 7 -5.90 18.52 -5.00
N ALA A 8 -4.99 19.23 -4.34
CA ALA A 8 -5.07 19.51 -2.90
C ALA A 8 -6.33 20.29 -2.49
N ARG A 9 -7.02 20.95 -3.45
CA ARG A 9 -8.28 21.68 -3.18
C ARG A 9 -9.49 20.76 -2.98
N TYR A 10 -9.36 19.47 -3.29
CA TYR A 10 -10.46 18.50 -3.23
C TYR A 10 -10.45 17.64 -1.98
N ASP A 11 -9.64 17.97 -0.98
CA ASP A 11 -9.54 17.24 0.30
C ASP A 11 -9.32 15.73 0.12
N ILE A 12 -8.54 15.34 -0.88
CA ILE A 12 -8.17 13.94 -1.11
C ILE A 12 -7.05 13.54 -0.14
N HIS A 13 -7.10 12.29 0.33
CA HIS A 13 -6.17 11.76 1.33
C HIS A 13 -4.69 11.82 0.86
N SER A 14 -4.43 11.35 -0.34
CA SER A 14 -3.07 11.27 -0.90
C SER A 14 -3.10 11.05 -2.41
N ILE A 15 -1.95 11.21 -3.05
CA ILE A 15 -1.72 10.82 -4.44
C ILE A 15 -0.70 9.69 -4.50
N GLU A 16 -1.01 8.63 -5.25
CA GLU A 16 -0.09 7.53 -5.47
C GLU A 16 0.86 7.82 -6.62
N GLN A 17 2.14 7.55 -6.42
CA GLN A 17 3.23 7.54 -7.40
C GLN A 17 3.13 8.66 -8.46
N PRO A 18 3.19 9.95 -8.06
CA PRO A 18 2.92 11.06 -8.96
C PRO A 18 3.92 11.23 -10.10
N ILE A 19 5.10 10.62 -9.99
CA ILE A 19 6.12 10.55 -11.04
C ILE A 19 6.60 9.11 -11.21
N ARG A 20 7.24 8.81 -12.34
CA ARG A 20 7.78 7.48 -12.67
C ARG A 20 8.82 7.06 -11.62
N GLN A 21 8.83 5.76 -11.27
CA GLN A 21 9.80 5.18 -10.34
C GLN A 21 11.26 5.38 -10.80
N LYS A 22 12.20 5.19 -9.86
CA LYS A 22 13.66 5.36 -10.02
C LYS A 22 14.12 6.81 -10.20
N GLN A 23 13.31 7.77 -9.80
CA GLN A 23 13.63 9.19 -9.76
C GLN A 23 13.67 9.68 -8.30
N TRP A 24 14.46 9.04 -7.45
CA TRP A 24 14.46 9.26 -6.00
C TRP A 24 14.67 10.73 -5.61
N SER A 25 15.61 11.41 -6.25
CA SER A 25 15.88 12.83 -5.96
C SER A 25 14.68 13.72 -6.25
N GLU A 26 13.99 13.49 -7.38
CA GLU A 26 12.81 14.27 -7.74
C GLU A 26 11.61 13.92 -6.85
N MET A 27 11.45 12.62 -6.53
CA MET A 27 10.39 12.18 -5.61
C MET A 27 10.62 12.77 -4.21
N ALA A 28 11.87 12.74 -3.69
CA ALA A 28 12.22 13.34 -2.42
C ALA A 28 11.93 14.85 -2.40
N ARG A 29 12.29 15.55 -3.50
CA ARG A 29 11.96 16.98 -3.65
C ARG A 29 10.45 17.20 -3.63
N LEU A 30 9.67 16.39 -4.33
CA LEU A 30 8.21 16.48 -4.31
C LEU A 30 7.66 16.22 -2.91
N CYS A 31 8.08 15.16 -2.24
CA CYS A 31 7.63 14.82 -0.88
C CYS A 31 7.91 15.93 0.14
N SER A 32 9.01 16.70 -0.04
CA SER A 32 9.38 17.77 0.88
C SER A 32 8.55 19.06 0.73
N VAL A 33 7.89 19.28 -0.41
CA VAL A 33 7.18 20.54 -0.71
C VAL A 33 5.74 20.35 -1.14
N THR A 34 5.26 19.10 -1.20
CA THR A 34 3.92 18.78 -1.69
C THR A 34 2.81 19.34 -0.78
N PRO A 35 1.77 19.97 -1.33
CA PRO A 35 0.58 20.35 -0.58
C PRO A 35 -0.39 19.19 -0.34
N LEU A 36 -0.15 18.04 -0.99
CA LEU A 36 -0.95 16.83 -0.95
C LEU A 36 -0.06 15.65 -0.62
N PRO A 37 -0.36 14.83 0.41
CA PRO A 37 0.47 13.69 0.78
C PRO A 37 0.74 12.75 -0.39
N ILE A 38 1.96 12.24 -0.49
CA ILE A 38 2.39 11.29 -1.52
C ILE A 38 2.51 9.90 -0.91
N ALA A 39 1.94 8.92 -1.62
CA ALA A 39 2.10 7.50 -1.35
C ALA A 39 2.95 6.84 -2.44
N LEU A 40 4.01 6.13 -2.05
CA LEU A 40 4.82 5.35 -3.00
C LEU A 40 4.14 4.00 -3.26
N ASP A 41 4.08 3.59 -4.53
CA ASP A 41 3.59 2.29 -4.99
C ASP A 41 4.65 1.59 -5.85
N GLU A 42 4.74 1.90 -7.13
CA GLU A 42 5.66 1.24 -8.06
C GLU A 42 7.14 1.42 -7.68
N GLU A 43 7.48 2.43 -6.92
CA GLU A 43 8.83 2.65 -6.42
C GLU A 43 9.35 1.49 -5.56
N LEU A 44 8.44 0.78 -4.88
CA LEU A 44 8.76 -0.31 -3.96
C LEU A 44 8.98 -1.65 -4.66
N ILE A 45 8.52 -1.79 -5.92
CA ILE A 45 8.58 -3.05 -6.66
C ILE A 45 10.05 -3.44 -6.94
N GLY A 46 10.41 -4.66 -6.52
CA GLY A 46 11.76 -5.20 -6.69
C GLY A 46 12.76 -4.77 -5.62
N VAL A 47 12.38 -3.91 -4.68
CA VAL A 47 13.22 -3.53 -3.54
C VAL A 47 13.04 -4.55 -2.41
N ASN A 48 13.83 -5.63 -2.45
CA ASN A 48 13.65 -6.77 -1.55
C ASN A 48 14.67 -6.82 -0.39
N MET A 49 15.81 -6.16 -0.53
CA MET A 49 16.84 -6.12 0.51
C MET A 49 16.49 -5.07 1.57
N LYS A 50 16.52 -5.43 2.86
CA LYS A 50 16.21 -4.54 3.98
C LYS A 50 16.98 -3.22 3.92
N ALA A 51 18.29 -3.27 3.66
CA ALA A 51 19.12 -2.07 3.57
C ALA A 51 18.65 -1.12 2.45
N MET A 52 18.22 -1.66 1.30
CA MET A 52 17.67 -0.84 0.20
C MET A 52 16.30 -0.24 0.53
N LYS A 53 15.45 -0.98 1.27
CA LYS A 53 14.17 -0.47 1.76
C LYS A 53 14.38 0.73 2.69
N GLU A 54 15.30 0.56 3.63
CA GLU A 54 15.66 1.60 4.59
C GLU A 54 16.27 2.84 3.91
N GLU A 55 17.18 2.62 2.95
CA GLU A 55 17.75 3.70 2.14
C GLU A 55 16.66 4.46 1.37
N LEU A 56 15.75 3.74 0.67
CA LEU A 56 14.65 4.34 -0.08
C LEU A 56 13.78 5.24 0.82
N LEU A 57 13.34 4.72 1.95
CA LEU A 57 12.49 5.49 2.87
C LEU A 57 13.22 6.70 3.46
N SER A 58 14.50 6.54 3.81
CA SER A 58 15.31 7.62 4.38
C SER A 58 15.62 8.75 3.39
N VAL A 59 15.79 8.41 2.10
CA VAL A 59 16.07 9.38 1.03
C VAL A 59 14.81 10.08 0.57
N ILE A 60 13.75 9.33 0.23
CA ILE A 60 12.52 9.91 -0.35
C ILE A 60 11.65 10.57 0.69
N LYS A 61 11.51 9.98 1.88
CA LYS A 61 10.66 10.45 2.99
C LYS A 61 9.22 10.71 2.55
N PRO A 62 8.53 9.73 1.95
CA PRO A 62 7.14 9.89 1.56
C PRO A 62 6.24 9.99 2.79
N GLN A 63 5.01 10.47 2.63
CA GLN A 63 4.03 10.45 3.72
C GLN A 63 3.42 9.06 3.91
N TYR A 64 3.32 8.29 2.81
CA TYR A 64 2.72 6.95 2.83
C TYR A 64 3.43 5.99 1.88
N ILE A 65 3.24 4.69 2.12
CA ILE A 65 3.58 3.60 1.18
C ILE A 65 2.37 2.68 0.97
N VAL A 66 2.19 2.22 -0.26
CA VAL A 66 1.16 1.25 -0.66
C VAL A 66 1.82 -0.12 -0.82
N LEU A 67 1.34 -1.12 -0.13
CA LEU A 67 1.98 -2.43 -0.08
C LEU A 67 1.13 -3.49 -0.79
N LYS A 68 1.73 -4.13 -1.78
CA LYS A 68 1.16 -5.26 -2.53
C LYS A 68 2.00 -6.50 -2.21
N PRO A 69 1.57 -7.36 -1.29
CA PRO A 69 2.40 -8.47 -0.79
C PRO A 69 3.02 -9.33 -1.91
N THR A 70 2.27 -9.61 -2.97
CA THR A 70 2.75 -10.40 -4.10
C THR A 70 3.85 -9.73 -4.92
N LEU A 71 4.05 -8.41 -4.80
CA LEU A 71 5.07 -7.63 -5.49
C LEU A 71 6.22 -7.18 -4.59
N HIS A 72 6.01 -7.17 -3.26
CA HIS A 72 6.91 -6.54 -2.29
C HIS A 72 7.62 -7.56 -1.36
N GLY A 73 7.86 -8.79 -1.86
CA GLY A 73 8.61 -9.82 -1.15
C GLY A 73 7.74 -10.75 -0.29
N GLY A 74 6.46 -10.91 -0.63
CA GLY A 74 5.52 -11.78 0.06
C GLY A 74 5.11 -11.22 1.43
N MET A 75 4.56 -12.08 2.28
CA MET A 75 4.10 -11.71 3.62
C MET A 75 5.23 -11.12 4.46
N ARG A 76 6.37 -11.82 4.55
CA ARG A 76 7.53 -11.37 5.31
C ARG A 76 8.11 -10.05 4.81
N GLY A 77 8.18 -9.87 3.49
CA GLY A 77 8.66 -8.63 2.89
C GLY A 77 7.74 -7.45 3.20
N THR A 78 6.42 -7.69 3.25
CA THR A 78 5.42 -6.69 3.62
C THR A 78 5.51 -6.31 5.10
N GLU A 79 5.64 -7.29 6.01
CA GLU A 79 5.86 -7.03 7.44
C GLU A 79 7.11 -6.18 7.67
N GLU A 80 8.19 -6.48 6.97
CA GLU A 80 9.43 -5.71 7.03
C GLU A 80 9.24 -4.26 6.54
N TRP A 81 8.49 -4.06 5.44
CA TRP A 81 8.15 -2.72 4.96
C TRP A 81 7.32 -1.93 5.97
N VAL A 82 6.30 -2.55 6.57
CA VAL A 82 5.48 -1.90 7.60
C VAL A 82 6.30 -1.52 8.83
N ALA A 83 7.18 -2.43 9.28
CA ALA A 83 8.06 -2.15 10.42
C ALA A 83 9.00 -0.96 10.15
N LEU A 84 9.62 -0.91 8.96
CA LEU A 84 10.48 0.19 8.55
C LEU A 84 9.70 1.51 8.39
N ALA A 85 8.52 1.47 7.74
CA ALA A 85 7.68 2.64 7.60
C ALA A 85 7.31 3.26 8.96
N ARG A 86 6.89 2.42 9.93
CA ARG A 86 6.61 2.86 11.30
C ARG A 86 7.83 3.52 11.97
N GLN A 87 9.04 2.97 11.79
CA GLN A 87 10.28 3.56 12.32
C GLN A 87 10.58 4.94 11.76
N HIS A 88 10.18 5.18 10.50
CA HIS A 88 10.35 6.47 9.82
C HIS A 88 9.15 7.42 9.98
N GLY A 89 8.10 7.04 10.71
CA GLY A 89 6.88 7.82 10.83
C GLY A 89 6.06 7.91 9.55
N ILE A 90 6.20 6.93 8.67
CA ILE A 90 5.52 6.83 7.36
C ILE A 90 4.28 5.94 7.52
N GLY A 91 3.12 6.42 7.06
CA GLY A 91 1.89 5.63 7.04
C GLY A 91 1.93 4.53 5.98
N SER A 92 1.14 3.49 6.16
CA SER A 92 1.08 2.40 5.18
C SER A 92 -0.29 1.74 5.13
N TRP A 93 -0.65 1.21 3.97
CA TRP A 93 -1.80 0.31 3.82
C TRP A 93 -1.47 -0.82 2.85
N ILE A 94 -2.21 -1.92 2.99
CA ILE A 94 -2.07 -3.10 2.14
C ILE A 94 -3.18 -3.10 1.09
N THR A 95 -2.83 -3.43 -0.14
CA THR A 95 -3.76 -3.55 -1.26
C THR A 95 -3.46 -4.82 -2.06
N SER A 96 -4.45 -5.27 -2.79
CA SER A 96 -4.33 -6.34 -3.78
C SER A 96 -3.56 -5.85 -5.01
N ALA A 97 -2.75 -6.74 -5.61
CA ALA A 97 -2.22 -6.60 -6.95
C ALA A 97 -3.05 -7.39 -7.97
N LEU A 98 -4.38 -7.45 -7.77
CA LEU A 98 -5.36 -8.19 -8.59
C LEU A 98 -5.23 -9.72 -8.45
N GLU A 99 -4.92 -10.21 -7.27
CA GLU A 99 -4.96 -11.64 -6.97
C GLU A 99 -6.38 -12.22 -7.11
N GLY A 100 -6.46 -13.50 -7.50
CA GLY A 100 -7.68 -14.28 -7.39
C GLY A 100 -8.04 -14.53 -5.91
N SER A 101 -9.18 -15.18 -5.67
CA SER A 101 -9.76 -15.35 -4.32
C SER A 101 -8.82 -16.00 -3.31
N VAL A 102 -7.99 -16.95 -3.72
CA VAL A 102 -7.03 -17.62 -2.83
C VAL A 102 -5.94 -16.64 -2.37
N GLY A 103 -5.36 -15.89 -3.31
CA GLY A 103 -4.34 -14.88 -3.00
C GLY A 103 -4.91 -13.73 -2.19
N LEU A 104 -6.10 -13.23 -2.55
CA LEU A 104 -6.77 -12.16 -1.82
C LEU A 104 -7.09 -12.57 -0.37
N ASN A 105 -7.52 -13.81 -0.14
CA ASN A 105 -7.72 -14.33 1.22
C ASN A 105 -6.42 -14.29 2.04
N ALA A 106 -5.28 -14.70 1.45
CA ALA A 106 -3.99 -14.63 2.11
C ALA A 106 -3.58 -13.18 2.43
N VAL A 107 -3.80 -12.25 1.49
CA VAL A 107 -3.54 -10.81 1.69
C VAL A 107 -4.43 -10.24 2.80
N ALA A 108 -5.71 -10.62 2.85
CA ALA A 108 -6.64 -10.17 3.89
C ALA A 108 -6.22 -10.64 5.29
N GLN A 109 -5.78 -11.91 5.42
CA GLN A 109 -5.27 -12.44 6.69
C GLN A 109 -3.99 -11.74 7.12
N LEU A 110 -3.06 -11.50 6.19
CA LEU A 110 -1.84 -10.73 6.47
C LEU A 110 -2.18 -9.33 6.95
N THR A 111 -3.13 -8.66 6.30
CA THR A 111 -3.56 -7.31 6.66
C THR A 111 -4.08 -7.26 8.10
N SER A 112 -4.97 -8.19 8.45
CA SER A 112 -5.47 -8.32 9.81
C SER A 112 -4.36 -8.64 10.83
N HIS A 113 -3.40 -9.50 10.47
CA HIS A 113 -2.25 -9.82 11.33
C HIS A 113 -1.36 -8.59 11.59
N VAL A 114 -1.10 -7.79 10.56
CA VAL A 114 -0.16 -6.65 10.63
C VAL A 114 -0.74 -5.45 11.36
N TYR A 115 -2.01 -5.15 11.13
CA TYR A 115 -2.67 -3.96 11.68
C TYR A 115 -3.57 -4.25 12.87
N GLY A 116 -3.99 -5.51 13.05
CA GLY A 116 -4.91 -5.90 14.11
C GLY A 116 -6.25 -5.18 14.00
N ASP A 117 -6.77 -4.73 15.15
CA ASP A 117 -8.01 -3.96 15.24
C ASP A 117 -7.81 -2.45 14.99
N ASP A 118 -6.55 -1.98 14.96
CA ASP A 118 -6.15 -0.57 14.81
C ASP A 118 -5.93 -0.21 13.33
N ILE A 119 -6.87 -0.54 12.46
CA ILE A 119 -6.81 -0.18 11.05
C ILE A 119 -7.26 1.26 10.88
N GLU A 120 -6.29 2.19 10.77
CA GLU A 120 -6.56 3.62 10.57
C GLU A 120 -7.05 3.94 9.16
N PHE A 121 -6.57 3.20 8.14
CA PHE A 121 -6.85 3.46 6.73
C PHE A 121 -7.64 2.34 6.08
N ALA A 122 -8.49 2.70 5.12
CA ALA A 122 -9.12 1.71 4.26
C ALA A 122 -8.05 0.91 3.50
N GLN A 123 -8.19 -0.42 3.50
CA GLN A 123 -7.28 -1.33 2.82
C GLN A 123 -7.83 -1.68 1.42
N GLY A 124 -6.94 -1.81 0.43
CA GLY A 124 -7.33 -2.02 -0.97
C GLY A 124 -7.66 -3.48 -1.31
N LEU A 125 -8.59 -4.11 -0.60
CA LEU A 125 -8.86 -5.55 -0.69
C LEU A 125 -10.16 -5.93 -1.43
N GLY A 126 -10.80 -4.97 -2.10
CA GLY A 126 -12.09 -5.18 -2.77
C GLY A 126 -12.02 -5.81 -4.16
N THR A 127 -10.85 -6.22 -4.65
CA THR A 127 -10.62 -6.59 -6.05
C THR A 127 -11.08 -8.00 -6.44
N GLY A 128 -11.40 -8.87 -5.47
CA GLY A 128 -11.82 -10.25 -5.74
C GLY A 128 -13.10 -10.41 -6.58
N MET A 129 -13.89 -9.36 -6.71
CA MET A 129 -15.11 -9.34 -7.53
C MET A 129 -14.85 -9.05 -9.02
N LEU A 130 -13.61 -8.82 -9.42
CA LEU A 130 -13.24 -8.50 -10.80
C LEU A 130 -13.21 -9.73 -11.72
N TYR A 131 -13.17 -10.94 -11.16
CA TYR A 131 -13.04 -12.18 -11.90
C TYR A 131 -14.37 -12.95 -11.94
N THR A 132 -14.80 -13.34 -13.13
CA THR A 132 -16.04 -14.10 -13.35
C THR A 132 -15.87 -15.61 -13.17
N ASP A 133 -14.64 -16.11 -13.32
CA ASP A 133 -14.23 -17.52 -13.25
C ASP A 133 -13.31 -17.84 -12.06
N ASN A 134 -13.42 -17.04 -11.02
CA ASN A 134 -12.61 -17.18 -9.82
C ASN A 134 -13.05 -18.38 -8.97
N MET A 135 -12.12 -18.93 -8.18
CA MET A 135 -12.47 -19.94 -7.19
C MET A 135 -13.42 -19.33 -6.13
N PRO A 136 -14.30 -20.16 -5.52
CA PRO A 136 -15.17 -19.68 -4.45
C PRO A 136 -14.39 -18.94 -3.38
N MET A 137 -14.84 -17.74 -3.00
CA MET A 137 -14.21 -16.96 -1.95
C MET A 137 -14.55 -17.52 -0.58
N THR A 138 -13.54 -17.64 0.26
CA THR A 138 -13.68 -17.90 1.70
C THR A 138 -13.95 -16.62 2.48
N THR A 139 -13.89 -15.48 1.81
CA THR A 139 -14.18 -14.16 2.36
C THR A 139 -15.43 -13.58 1.71
N GLU A 140 -16.11 -12.69 2.41
CA GLU A 140 -17.21 -11.92 1.88
C GLU A 140 -17.10 -10.45 2.28
N ILE A 141 -17.60 -9.57 1.43
CA ILE A 141 -17.68 -8.13 1.71
C ILE A 141 -19.05 -7.84 2.29
N ARG A 142 -19.08 -7.26 3.49
CA ARG A 142 -20.29 -6.76 4.15
C ARG A 142 -20.09 -5.28 4.46
N GLY A 143 -20.79 -4.41 3.71
CA GLY A 143 -20.58 -2.97 3.79
C GLY A 143 -19.18 -2.57 3.36
N ASN A 144 -18.41 -1.98 4.27
CA ASN A 144 -17.02 -1.57 4.06
C ASN A 144 -15.97 -2.53 4.68
N LYS A 145 -16.38 -3.73 5.09
CA LYS A 145 -15.51 -4.71 5.76
C LYS A 145 -15.46 -6.02 4.99
N ILE A 146 -14.29 -6.68 5.08
CA ILE A 146 -14.11 -8.07 4.63
C ILE A 146 -14.23 -8.98 5.86
N TRP A 147 -15.03 -10.04 5.71
CA TRP A 147 -15.24 -11.08 6.72
C TRP A 147 -14.79 -12.43 6.20
N ILE A 148 -14.24 -13.26 7.06
CA ILE A 148 -14.00 -14.67 6.75
C ILE A 148 -15.36 -15.39 6.95
N ARG A 149 -15.77 -16.19 5.95
CA ARG A 149 -16.96 -17.04 6.10
C ARG A 149 -16.63 -18.14 7.10
N GLU A 150 -17.44 -18.26 8.11
CA GLU A 150 -17.44 -19.45 8.96
C GLU A 150 -17.90 -20.65 8.13
N ALA A 151 -17.21 -21.78 8.28
CA ALA A 151 -17.49 -23.03 7.56
C ALA A 151 -18.80 -23.66 8.03
#